data_204d6999a37851329fb45d7335fb8bae
#
_entry.id   204d6999a37851329fb45d7335fb8bae
#
_cell.length_a   1.000
_cell.length_b   1.000
_cell.length_c   1.000
_cell.angle_alpha   90.00
_cell.angle_beta   90.00
_cell.angle_gamma   90.00
#
_symmetry.space_group_name_H-M   'P 1'
#
loop_
_entity.id
_entity.type
_entity.pdbx_description
1 polymer ?
#
loop_
_entity_poly.entity_id
_entity_poly.type
_entity_poly.pdbx_seq_one_letter_code
_entity_poly.pdbx_strand_id
1 'polypeptide(L)'
;MEIVFTVLILLLVVALSGFGLSLLPIKLPLPLIQIAIGACLAWPGFALHVTFDPDLFMLLFIPPLLFADGWRIPKRELYMQRRAILMLALGLVFITVGVLGYFLHAMIPTMPLPVAFALAAVLSPTDAVALTGIAGRNRIPANLMHILEGEALMNDASGLVALKFAIAAALTGVFSLRDATISFFIIAAGGIVIGAAISWAVTEIPSRLLKFSEDDDPAAGVILTILIPFASYVVAEHVGCSGILAAVSAGMMMNIQSLREGIPSAVRVRMTSTWTMIEFVFNGMVFILLGLQFPHILGQALIEAHHDSDAQVGLLIGYIFATLVALYSLRFVWVYSLRWVAARKTAKRGLDSAAPGFRTLALTTIGGVRGAVTLAGVLSLPVTLAGRDLAIFIASAVILVSLLIAVVGLPLMLRGIEREKNPHAAEERMARRRAAQAAIRAIDDTHDELIEQMDEAASARCADSTARVMGMYRRRLASLGDEEAPRVAAKKSEMVETRLKMAALRAERAELLRLRALQDINDETLNKLMREIDLSETAIVNRKRGTTS
;
A
#
# COMPACT_ATOMS: atom_id res chain seq x y z
N MET A 1 25.67 18.13 -7.78
CA MET A 1 24.68 19.21 -7.71
C MET A 1 23.41 18.85 -8.47
N GLU A 2 23.49 18.33 -9.70
CA GLU A 2 22.33 17.95 -10.52
C GLU A 2 21.40 16.91 -9.88
N ILE A 3 21.95 15.85 -9.29
CA ILE A 3 21.15 14.81 -8.61
C ILE A 3 20.34 15.38 -7.45
N VAL A 4 20.97 16.24 -6.63
CA VAL A 4 20.29 16.88 -5.49
C VAL A 4 19.17 17.80 -5.96
N PHE A 5 19.42 18.59 -7.00
CA PHE A 5 18.41 19.46 -7.61
C PHE A 5 17.23 18.67 -8.18
N THR A 6 17.52 17.57 -8.88
CA THR A 6 16.50 16.65 -9.41
C THR A 6 15.63 16.06 -8.29
N VAL A 7 16.25 15.57 -7.21
CA VAL A 7 15.50 15.02 -6.07
C VAL A 7 14.62 16.08 -5.41
N LEU A 8 15.12 17.31 -5.25
CA LEU A 8 14.35 18.41 -4.68
C LEU A 8 13.16 18.81 -5.58
N ILE A 9 13.35 18.84 -6.90
CA ILE A 9 12.26 19.09 -7.85
C ILE A 9 11.21 17.98 -7.76
N LEU A 10 11.63 16.72 -7.76
CA LEU A 10 10.70 15.59 -7.64
C LEU A 10 9.89 15.66 -6.34
N LEU A 11 10.53 15.96 -5.20
CA LEU A 11 9.85 16.14 -3.92
C LEU A 11 8.85 17.30 -3.96
N LEU A 12 9.26 18.44 -4.53
CA LEU A 12 8.38 19.60 -4.70
C LEU A 12 7.16 19.25 -5.56
N VAL A 13 7.37 18.56 -6.67
CA VAL A 13 6.30 18.16 -7.60
C VAL A 13 5.36 17.16 -6.93
N VAL A 14 5.87 16.20 -6.17
CA VAL A 14 5.04 15.27 -5.37
C VAL A 14 4.16 16.05 -4.40
N ALA A 15 4.74 17.00 -3.65
CA ALA A 15 4.00 17.82 -2.70
C ALA A 15 2.93 18.67 -3.39
N LEU A 16 3.29 19.36 -4.47
CA LEU A 16 2.36 20.20 -5.25
C LEU A 16 1.24 19.37 -5.90
N SER A 17 1.52 18.16 -6.37
CA SER A 17 0.49 17.27 -6.94
C SER A 17 -0.60 16.91 -5.94
N GLY A 18 -0.23 16.74 -4.66
CA GLY A 18 -1.19 16.50 -3.57
C GLY A 18 -2.10 17.70 -3.31
N PHE A 19 -1.58 18.92 -3.34
CA PHE A 19 -2.38 20.14 -3.21
C PHE A 19 -3.20 20.44 -4.48
N GLY A 20 -2.63 20.22 -5.66
CA GLY A 20 -3.29 20.49 -6.95
C GLY A 20 -4.58 19.70 -7.14
N LEU A 21 -4.67 18.50 -6.57
CA LEU A 21 -5.88 17.68 -6.61
C LEU A 21 -7.10 18.38 -5.98
N SER A 22 -6.89 19.18 -4.93
CA SER A 22 -7.95 19.92 -4.22
C SER A 22 -8.47 21.12 -5.00
N LEU A 23 -7.68 21.62 -5.96
CA LEU A 23 -8.02 22.80 -6.78
C LEU A 23 -8.72 22.44 -8.10
N LEU A 24 -8.60 21.17 -8.54
CA LEU A 24 -9.19 20.73 -9.80
C LEU A 24 -10.69 20.44 -9.64
N PRO A 25 -11.56 20.95 -10.51
CA PRO A 25 -13.00 20.66 -10.50
C PRO A 25 -13.30 19.21 -10.88
N ILE A 26 -12.34 18.53 -11.52
CA ILE A 26 -12.44 17.13 -11.97
C ILE A 26 -11.63 16.27 -11.00
N LYS A 27 -12.27 15.24 -10.44
CA LYS A 27 -11.60 14.28 -9.56
C LYS A 27 -10.77 13.27 -10.37
N LEU A 28 -9.63 13.71 -10.88
CA LEU A 28 -8.65 12.83 -11.51
C LEU A 28 -7.87 12.04 -10.44
N PRO A 29 -7.55 10.78 -10.69
CA PRO A 29 -6.68 10.01 -9.81
C PRO A 29 -5.28 10.63 -9.73
N LEU A 30 -4.75 10.72 -8.51
CA LEU A 30 -3.42 11.31 -8.26
C LEU A 30 -2.29 10.67 -9.11
N PRO A 31 -2.22 9.34 -9.28
CA PRO A 31 -1.20 8.73 -10.14
C PRO A 31 -1.18 9.26 -11.57
N LEU A 32 -2.34 9.49 -12.19
CA LEU A 32 -2.39 10.05 -13.55
C LEU A 32 -1.87 11.48 -13.63
N ILE A 33 -2.20 12.30 -12.64
CA ILE A 33 -1.71 13.68 -12.55
C ILE A 33 -0.18 13.66 -12.43
N GLN A 34 0.36 12.79 -11.60
CA GLN A 34 1.79 12.64 -11.39
C GLN A 34 2.51 12.15 -12.65
N ILE A 35 1.95 11.18 -13.37
CA ILE A 35 2.47 10.72 -14.67
C ILE A 35 2.43 11.87 -15.69
N ALA A 36 1.32 12.60 -15.78
CA ALA A 36 1.18 13.72 -16.71
C ALA A 36 2.19 14.85 -16.41
N ILE A 37 2.37 15.21 -15.14
CA ILE A 37 3.37 16.19 -14.72
C ILE A 37 4.78 15.69 -15.08
N GLY A 38 5.11 14.42 -14.80
CA GLY A 38 6.38 13.81 -15.19
C GLY A 38 6.63 13.90 -16.69
N ALA A 39 5.64 13.57 -17.51
CA ALA A 39 5.73 13.68 -18.96
C ALA A 39 5.92 15.14 -19.44
N CYS A 40 5.26 16.11 -18.79
CA CYS A 40 5.47 17.54 -19.07
C CYS A 40 6.89 17.99 -18.69
N LEU A 41 7.45 17.53 -17.58
CA LEU A 41 8.81 17.87 -17.15
C LEU A 41 9.89 17.27 -18.06
N ALA A 42 9.60 16.17 -18.75
CA ALA A 42 10.49 15.57 -19.74
C ALA A 42 10.45 16.30 -21.11
N TRP A 43 9.54 17.26 -21.30
CA TRP A 43 9.44 18.00 -22.55
C TRP A 43 10.72 18.82 -22.81
N PRO A 44 11.20 18.91 -24.08
CA PRO A 44 12.48 19.54 -24.40
C PRO A 44 12.70 20.95 -23.87
N GLY A 45 11.64 21.70 -23.54
CA GLY A 45 11.72 23.05 -22.96
C GLY A 45 12.13 23.10 -21.50
N PHE A 46 11.93 22.02 -20.71
CA PHE A 46 12.28 21.95 -19.30
C PHE A 46 13.56 21.15 -19.04
N ALA A 47 13.99 20.33 -20.02
CA ALA A 47 15.27 19.60 -20.06
C ALA A 47 15.65 18.83 -18.78
N LEU A 48 14.66 18.35 -18.00
CA LEU A 48 14.95 17.52 -16.83
C LEU A 48 15.25 16.10 -17.31
N HIS A 49 16.53 15.82 -17.55
CA HIS A 49 16.99 14.49 -17.95
C HIS A 49 17.40 13.73 -16.68
N VAL A 50 16.59 12.78 -16.28
CA VAL A 50 16.91 11.85 -15.19
C VAL A 50 17.40 10.56 -15.83
N THR A 51 18.68 10.26 -15.66
CA THR A 51 19.21 8.94 -16.00
C THR A 51 18.59 7.93 -15.06
N PHE A 52 17.73 7.06 -15.59
CA PHE A 52 17.07 6.03 -14.81
C PHE A 52 18.01 4.85 -14.65
N ASP A 53 18.45 4.63 -13.39
CA ASP A 53 19.19 3.44 -13.01
C ASP A 53 18.20 2.43 -12.41
N PRO A 54 17.92 1.29 -13.09
CA PRO A 54 16.97 0.30 -12.62
C PRO A 54 17.38 -0.34 -11.29
N ASP A 55 18.67 -0.57 -11.05
CA ASP A 55 19.16 -1.23 -9.84
C ASP A 55 18.99 -0.30 -8.63
N LEU A 56 19.31 0.97 -8.82
CA LEU A 56 19.09 2.00 -7.79
C LEU A 56 17.60 2.19 -7.50
N PHE A 57 16.75 2.15 -8.53
CA PHE A 57 15.30 2.23 -8.37
C PHE A 57 14.76 1.03 -7.59
N MET A 58 15.20 -0.19 -7.94
CA MET A 58 14.82 -1.42 -7.26
C MET A 58 15.24 -1.42 -5.79
N LEU A 59 16.42 -0.86 -5.48
CA LEU A 59 16.92 -0.78 -4.12
C LEU A 59 16.24 0.32 -3.29
N LEU A 60 15.99 1.49 -3.89
CA LEU A 60 15.54 2.66 -3.14
C LEU A 60 14.02 2.68 -2.94
N PHE A 61 13.24 2.35 -3.97
CA PHE A 61 11.78 2.54 -3.95
C PHE A 61 11.02 1.27 -3.61
N ILE A 62 11.44 0.12 -4.14
CA ILE A 62 10.65 -1.10 -4.03
C ILE A 62 10.62 -1.65 -2.59
N PRO A 63 11.74 -1.78 -1.85
CA PRO A 63 11.71 -2.36 -0.52
C PRO A 63 10.83 -1.61 0.49
N PRO A 64 10.89 -0.27 0.63
CA PRO A 64 10.03 0.42 1.58
C PRO A 64 8.55 0.39 1.20
N LEU A 65 8.21 0.43 -0.10
CA LEU A 65 6.82 0.33 -0.55
C LEU A 65 6.24 -1.05 -0.22
N LEU A 66 6.94 -2.11 -0.57
CA LEU A 66 6.50 -3.48 -0.30
C LEU A 66 6.48 -3.81 1.20
N PHE A 67 7.40 -3.27 1.98
CA PHE A 67 7.37 -3.38 3.44
C PHE A 67 6.12 -2.72 4.02
N ALA A 68 5.78 -1.53 3.56
CA ALA A 68 4.59 -0.81 4.00
C ALA A 68 3.31 -1.56 3.65
N ASP A 69 3.22 -2.15 2.46
CA ASP A 69 2.10 -3.00 2.04
C ASP A 69 2.02 -4.27 2.91
N GLY A 70 3.14 -4.95 3.14
CA GLY A 70 3.22 -6.11 4.02
C GLY A 70 2.83 -5.79 5.47
N TRP A 71 3.17 -4.60 5.94
CA TRP A 71 2.81 -4.14 7.29
C TRP A 71 1.31 -3.85 7.43
N ARG A 72 0.67 -3.29 6.39
CA ARG A 72 -0.75 -2.91 6.42
C ARG A 72 -1.73 -4.03 6.11
N ILE A 73 -1.27 -5.10 5.47
CA ILE A 73 -2.16 -6.17 5.02
C ILE A 73 -2.87 -6.85 6.20
N PRO A 74 -4.21 -6.99 6.17
CA PRO A 74 -4.96 -7.66 7.22
C PRO A 74 -4.72 -9.17 7.13
N LYS A 75 -4.00 -9.73 8.13
CA LYS A 75 -3.55 -11.13 8.14
C LYS A 75 -4.67 -12.15 8.18
N ARG A 76 -5.75 -11.84 8.91
CA ARG A 76 -6.92 -12.72 9.01
C ARG A 76 -7.54 -12.93 7.63
N GLU A 77 -7.76 -11.85 6.91
CA GLU A 77 -8.35 -11.85 5.58
C GLU A 77 -7.40 -12.50 4.58
N LEU A 78 -6.10 -12.21 4.64
CA LEU A 78 -5.06 -12.87 3.85
C LEU A 78 -5.08 -14.39 4.08
N TYR A 79 -5.14 -14.85 5.33
CA TYR A 79 -5.19 -16.27 5.67
C TYR A 79 -6.49 -16.93 5.21
N MET A 80 -7.62 -16.26 5.41
CA MET A 80 -8.94 -16.77 4.97
C MET A 80 -9.03 -16.90 3.46
N GLN A 81 -8.43 -15.97 2.72
CA GLN A 81 -8.49 -15.90 1.26
C GLN A 81 -7.23 -16.46 0.58
N ARG A 82 -6.29 -17.08 1.35
CA ARG A 82 -4.98 -17.54 0.86
C ARG A 82 -5.03 -18.38 -0.42
N ARG A 83 -6.07 -19.20 -0.60
CA ARG A 83 -6.22 -20.03 -1.82
C ARG A 83 -6.49 -19.19 -3.05
N ALA A 84 -7.37 -18.20 -2.96
CA ALA A 84 -7.66 -17.30 -4.08
C ALA A 84 -6.45 -16.43 -4.40
N ILE A 85 -5.81 -15.90 -3.37
CA ILE A 85 -4.61 -15.05 -3.50
C ILE A 85 -3.46 -15.84 -4.14
N LEU A 86 -3.12 -17.03 -3.64
CA LEU A 86 -2.04 -17.85 -4.21
C LEU A 86 -2.34 -18.29 -5.65
N MET A 87 -3.60 -18.60 -5.98
CA MET A 87 -3.97 -18.94 -7.35
C MET A 87 -3.86 -17.76 -8.31
N LEU A 88 -4.09 -16.54 -7.84
CA LEU A 88 -3.88 -15.33 -8.63
C LEU A 88 -2.41 -14.93 -8.67
N ALA A 89 -1.73 -14.93 -7.54
CA ALA A 89 -0.35 -14.47 -7.44
C ALA A 89 0.70 -15.42 -8.03
N LEU A 90 0.45 -16.71 -8.02
CA LEU A 90 1.34 -17.72 -8.60
C LEU A 90 0.74 -18.33 -9.85
N GLY A 91 -0.48 -18.88 -9.76
CA GLY A 91 -1.11 -19.61 -10.86
C GLY A 91 -1.32 -18.73 -12.10
N LEU A 92 -1.91 -17.54 -11.92
CA LEU A 92 -2.11 -16.61 -13.04
C LEU A 92 -0.79 -16.08 -13.57
N VAL A 93 0.19 -15.77 -12.71
CA VAL A 93 1.50 -15.27 -13.15
C VAL A 93 2.19 -16.30 -14.05
N PHE A 94 2.33 -17.56 -13.61
CA PHE A 94 3.01 -18.57 -14.40
C PHE A 94 2.29 -18.89 -15.71
N ILE A 95 0.95 -18.95 -15.70
CA ILE A 95 0.17 -19.12 -16.93
C ILE A 95 0.33 -17.92 -17.86
N THR A 96 0.31 -16.70 -17.31
CA THR A 96 0.54 -15.49 -18.11
C THR A 96 1.93 -15.51 -18.72
N VAL A 97 2.96 -15.80 -17.95
CA VAL A 97 4.33 -15.91 -18.46
C VAL A 97 4.42 -16.94 -19.57
N GLY A 98 3.87 -18.15 -19.37
CA GLY A 98 3.89 -19.20 -20.38
C GLY A 98 3.10 -18.86 -21.63
N VAL A 99 1.82 -18.56 -21.50
CA VAL A 99 0.93 -18.33 -22.66
C VAL A 99 1.27 -17.03 -23.39
N LEU A 100 1.46 -15.93 -22.63
CA LEU A 100 1.78 -14.64 -23.23
C LEU A 100 3.19 -14.64 -23.84
N GLY A 101 4.18 -15.31 -23.22
CA GLY A 101 5.54 -15.42 -23.78
C GLY A 101 5.56 -16.09 -25.14
N TYR A 102 4.87 -17.23 -25.29
CA TYR A 102 4.72 -17.88 -26.61
C TYR A 102 3.91 -17.03 -27.59
N PHE A 103 2.85 -16.37 -27.12
CA PHE A 103 2.02 -15.50 -27.94
C PHE A 103 2.83 -14.31 -28.49
N LEU A 104 3.62 -13.65 -27.66
CA LEU A 104 4.47 -12.52 -28.07
C LEU A 104 5.54 -12.96 -29.05
N HIS A 105 6.21 -14.10 -28.84
CA HIS A 105 7.18 -14.63 -29.77
C HIS A 105 6.58 -14.98 -31.14
N ALA A 106 5.37 -15.58 -31.15
CA ALA A 106 4.66 -15.91 -32.38
C ALA A 106 4.16 -14.66 -33.13
N MET A 107 3.77 -13.61 -32.38
CA MET A 107 3.27 -12.35 -32.94
C MET A 107 4.40 -11.44 -33.43
N ILE A 108 5.56 -11.48 -32.74
CA ILE A 108 6.73 -10.62 -33.02
C ILE A 108 7.92 -11.53 -33.36
N PRO A 109 8.10 -11.92 -34.61
CA PRO A 109 9.16 -12.86 -35.01
C PRO A 109 10.57 -12.36 -34.75
N THR A 110 10.78 -11.05 -34.66
CA THR A 110 12.08 -10.42 -34.35
C THR A 110 12.44 -10.50 -32.86
N MET A 111 11.47 -10.82 -31.97
CA MET A 111 11.69 -10.93 -30.54
C MET A 111 12.10 -12.36 -30.16
N PRO A 112 13.32 -12.59 -29.61
CA PRO A 112 13.74 -13.90 -29.15
C PRO A 112 12.81 -14.46 -28.08
N LEU A 113 12.60 -15.77 -28.06
CA LEU A 113 11.69 -16.42 -27.12
C LEU A 113 11.99 -16.09 -25.64
N PRO A 114 13.24 -16.08 -25.15
CA PRO A 114 13.52 -15.71 -23.77
C PRO A 114 13.15 -14.24 -23.46
N VAL A 115 13.30 -13.33 -24.42
CA VAL A 115 12.93 -11.92 -24.25
C VAL A 115 11.40 -11.76 -24.22
N ALA A 116 10.68 -12.53 -25.04
CA ALA A 116 9.22 -12.60 -24.98
C ALA A 116 8.71 -13.12 -23.63
N PHE A 117 9.39 -14.12 -23.04
CA PHE A 117 9.11 -14.61 -21.69
C PHE A 117 9.46 -13.56 -20.64
N ALA A 118 10.57 -12.83 -20.79
CA ALA A 118 10.94 -11.74 -19.89
C ALA A 118 9.88 -10.62 -19.91
N LEU A 119 9.43 -10.21 -21.09
CA LEU A 119 8.35 -9.23 -21.24
C LEU A 119 7.04 -9.73 -20.62
N ALA A 120 6.67 -10.99 -20.85
CA ALA A 120 5.49 -11.59 -20.24
C ALA A 120 5.59 -11.66 -18.70
N ALA A 121 6.76 -11.96 -18.16
CA ALA A 121 7.04 -12.01 -16.73
C ALA A 121 6.87 -10.62 -16.07
N VAL A 122 7.40 -9.59 -16.71
CA VAL A 122 7.28 -8.20 -16.25
C VAL A 122 5.83 -7.68 -16.35
N LEU A 123 5.09 -8.07 -17.39
CA LEU A 123 3.69 -7.66 -17.59
C LEU A 123 2.70 -8.44 -16.74
N SER A 124 3.09 -9.54 -16.11
CA SER A 124 2.17 -10.39 -15.34
C SER A 124 1.76 -9.78 -14.00
N PRO A 125 2.63 -9.09 -13.22
CA PRO A 125 2.25 -8.47 -11.95
C PRO A 125 1.23 -7.34 -12.11
N THR A 126 0.53 -7.06 -11.01
CA THR A 126 -0.52 -6.03 -10.94
C THR A 126 -0.30 -5.12 -9.75
N ASP A 127 -0.67 -3.85 -9.88
CA ASP A 127 -0.42 -2.80 -8.90
C ASP A 127 -1.71 -2.43 -8.15
N ALA A 128 -1.79 -2.82 -6.88
CA ALA A 128 -2.91 -2.46 -6.01
C ALA A 128 -2.89 -0.99 -5.58
N VAL A 129 -1.72 -0.34 -5.56
CA VAL A 129 -1.59 1.07 -5.19
C VAL A 129 -2.20 1.95 -6.28
N ALA A 130 -1.87 1.69 -7.54
CA ALA A 130 -2.50 2.35 -8.67
C ALA A 130 -4.02 2.11 -8.67
N LEU A 131 -4.46 0.89 -8.40
CA LEU A 131 -5.88 0.53 -8.30
C LEU A 131 -6.61 1.34 -7.22
N THR A 132 -6.06 1.41 -6.00
CA THR A 132 -6.66 2.17 -4.89
C THR A 132 -6.65 3.65 -5.13
N GLY A 133 -5.60 4.16 -5.77
CA GLY A 133 -5.49 5.56 -6.18
C GLY A 133 -6.58 5.96 -7.20
N ILE A 134 -6.95 5.06 -8.10
CA ILE A 134 -7.96 5.28 -9.15
C ILE A 134 -9.38 5.10 -8.62
N ALA A 135 -9.67 3.99 -7.98
CA ALA A 135 -11.03 3.63 -7.57
C ALA A 135 -11.46 4.29 -6.26
N GLY A 136 -10.50 4.63 -5.39
CA GLY A 136 -10.74 4.98 -3.99
C GLY A 136 -11.02 3.72 -3.15
N ARG A 137 -10.29 3.59 -2.05
CA ARG A 137 -10.29 2.38 -1.19
C ARG A 137 -11.66 1.89 -0.76
N ASN A 138 -12.61 2.80 -0.52
CA ASN A 138 -13.93 2.47 0.03
C ASN A 138 -15.02 2.25 -1.05
N ARG A 139 -14.67 2.18 -2.33
CA ARG A 139 -15.63 1.95 -3.42
C ARG A 139 -15.64 0.52 -3.94
N ILE A 140 -14.53 -0.18 -3.80
CA ILE A 140 -14.42 -1.61 -4.16
C ILE A 140 -14.92 -2.42 -2.96
N PRO A 141 -15.71 -3.50 -3.18
CA PRO A 141 -16.10 -4.40 -2.09
C PRO A 141 -14.88 -4.91 -1.32
N ALA A 142 -14.93 -4.85 0.02
CA ALA A 142 -13.77 -5.12 0.89
C ALA A 142 -13.13 -6.49 0.62
N ASN A 143 -13.94 -7.54 0.48
CA ASN A 143 -13.43 -8.88 0.16
C ASN A 143 -12.66 -8.95 -1.16
N LEU A 144 -13.10 -8.20 -2.17
CA LEU A 144 -12.40 -8.14 -3.45
C LEU A 144 -11.10 -7.35 -3.32
N MET A 145 -11.13 -6.25 -2.56
CA MET A 145 -9.94 -5.42 -2.32
C MET A 145 -8.84 -6.21 -1.62
N HIS A 146 -9.17 -6.98 -0.58
CA HIS A 146 -8.19 -7.83 0.12
C HIS A 146 -7.59 -8.91 -0.79
N ILE A 147 -8.37 -9.47 -1.73
CA ILE A 147 -7.84 -10.41 -2.72
C ILE A 147 -6.84 -9.71 -3.65
N LEU A 148 -7.19 -8.52 -4.17
CA LEU A 148 -6.35 -7.79 -5.11
C LEU A 148 -5.08 -7.23 -4.44
N GLU A 149 -5.18 -6.73 -3.21
CA GLU A 149 -4.02 -6.31 -2.40
C GLU A 149 -3.10 -7.51 -2.11
N GLY A 150 -3.66 -8.65 -1.71
CA GLY A 150 -2.87 -9.87 -1.46
C GLY A 150 -2.27 -10.46 -2.73
N GLU A 151 -2.99 -10.39 -3.87
CA GLU A 151 -2.46 -10.77 -5.18
C GLU A 151 -1.26 -9.91 -5.55
N ALA A 152 -1.42 -8.58 -5.53
CA ALA A 152 -0.40 -7.62 -5.91
C ALA A 152 0.88 -7.76 -5.06
N LEU A 153 0.73 -7.95 -3.75
CA LEU A 153 1.87 -8.14 -2.86
C LEU A 153 2.75 -9.35 -3.22
N MET A 154 2.15 -10.42 -3.71
CA MET A 154 2.86 -11.68 -3.98
C MET A 154 3.23 -11.85 -5.46
N ASN A 155 2.44 -11.30 -6.39
CA ASN A 155 2.69 -11.48 -7.82
C ASN A 155 3.91 -10.67 -8.30
N ASP A 156 4.24 -9.54 -7.68
CA ASP A 156 5.46 -8.77 -7.96
C ASP A 156 6.69 -9.64 -7.77
N ALA A 157 6.77 -10.36 -6.66
CA ALA A 157 7.86 -11.27 -6.39
C ALA A 157 7.90 -12.44 -7.38
N SER A 158 6.76 -13.06 -7.69
CA SER A 158 6.72 -14.18 -8.64
C SER A 158 7.05 -13.75 -10.07
N GLY A 159 6.60 -12.56 -10.49
CA GLY A 159 6.93 -11.98 -11.79
C GLY A 159 8.40 -11.65 -11.95
N LEU A 160 9.01 -11.02 -10.93
CA LEU A 160 10.44 -10.67 -10.98
C LEU A 160 11.36 -11.87 -10.86
N VAL A 161 10.98 -12.92 -10.13
CA VAL A 161 11.74 -14.17 -10.16
C VAL A 161 11.63 -14.84 -11.54
N ALA A 162 10.44 -14.87 -12.14
CA ALA A 162 10.28 -15.37 -13.52
C ALA A 162 11.10 -14.55 -14.52
N LEU A 163 11.19 -13.22 -14.35
CA LEU A 163 12.04 -12.34 -15.13
C LEU A 163 13.53 -12.71 -15.01
N LYS A 164 14.04 -12.91 -13.78
CA LYS A 164 15.43 -13.34 -13.55
C LYS A 164 15.75 -14.64 -14.30
N PHE A 165 14.84 -15.62 -14.31
CA PHE A 165 15.02 -16.87 -15.06
C PHE A 165 14.96 -16.65 -16.58
N ALA A 166 14.07 -15.79 -17.06
CA ALA A 166 14.00 -15.47 -18.49
C ALA A 166 15.26 -14.75 -18.97
N ILE A 167 15.81 -13.81 -18.18
CA ILE A 167 17.08 -13.15 -18.47
C ILE A 167 18.24 -14.18 -18.45
N ALA A 168 18.30 -15.05 -17.46
CA ALA A 168 19.33 -16.09 -17.40
C ALA A 168 19.26 -17.02 -18.63
N ALA A 169 18.06 -17.44 -19.04
CA ALA A 169 17.85 -18.22 -20.26
C ALA A 169 18.27 -17.46 -21.53
N ALA A 170 18.03 -16.14 -21.56
CA ALA A 170 18.44 -15.30 -22.70
C ALA A 170 19.96 -15.18 -22.83
N LEU A 171 20.68 -15.11 -21.71
CA LEU A 171 22.14 -14.95 -21.66
C LEU A 171 22.88 -16.28 -21.82
N THR A 172 22.36 -17.38 -21.27
CA THR A 172 23.03 -18.68 -21.26
C THR A 172 22.59 -19.61 -22.39
N GLY A 173 21.43 -19.36 -22.99
CA GLY A 173 20.82 -20.23 -24.01
C GLY A 173 20.25 -21.54 -23.44
N VAL A 174 20.30 -21.76 -22.12
CA VAL A 174 19.85 -22.99 -21.46
C VAL A 174 18.72 -22.69 -20.49
N PHE A 175 17.64 -23.47 -20.56
CA PHE A 175 16.53 -23.40 -19.63
C PHE A 175 16.13 -24.78 -19.12
N SER A 176 16.14 -24.97 -17.80
CA SER A 176 15.65 -26.19 -17.14
C SER A 176 14.45 -25.82 -16.26
N LEU A 177 13.29 -26.33 -16.60
CA LEU A 177 12.06 -26.10 -15.83
C LEU A 177 12.17 -26.65 -14.39
N ARG A 178 12.83 -27.81 -14.22
CA ARG A 178 13.04 -28.43 -12.91
C ARG A 178 13.89 -27.54 -12.01
N ASP A 179 15.04 -27.08 -12.51
CA ASP A 179 15.97 -26.29 -11.72
C ASP A 179 15.40 -24.89 -11.45
N ALA A 180 14.69 -24.31 -12.43
CA ALA A 180 13.94 -23.06 -12.26
C ALA A 180 12.88 -23.19 -11.16
N THR A 181 12.12 -24.29 -11.12
CA THR A 181 11.09 -24.50 -10.09
C THR A 181 11.70 -24.68 -8.70
N ILE A 182 12.73 -25.50 -8.56
CA ILE A 182 13.41 -25.72 -7.27
C ILE A 182 14.02 -24.42 -6.77
N SER A 183 14.76 -23.73 -7.64
CA SER A 183 15.39 -22.45 -7.31
C SER A 183 14.35 -21.38 -6.94
N PHE A 184 13.19 -21.34 -7.62
CA PHE A 184 12.10 -20.43 -7.26
C PHE A 184 11.67 -20.59 -5.79
N PHE A 185 11.42 -21.82 -5.35
CA PHE A 185 10.99 -22.06 -3.97
C PHE A 185 12.09 -21.77 -2.95
N ILE A 186 13.35 -22.07 -3.28
CA ILE A 186 14.50 -21.76 -2.41
C ILE A 186 14.67 -20.25 -2.27
N ILE A 187 14.68 -19.52 -3.37
CA ILE A 187 14.84 -18.06 -3.42
C ILE A 187 13.68 -17.38 -2.67
N ALA A 188 12.46 -17.88 -2.88
CA ALA A 188 11.28 -17.33 -2.23
C ALA A 188 11.26 -17.61 -0.71
N ALA A 189 11.49 -18.87 -0.31
CA ALA A 189 11.50 -19.25 1.10
C ALA A 189 12.65 -18.57 1.86
N GLY A 190 13.84 -18.52 1.26
CA GLY A 190 14.99 -17.82 1.82
C GLY A 190 14.72 -16.34 2.05
N GLY A 191 14.13 -15.65 1.07
CA GLY A 191 13.72 -14.25 1.21
C GLY A 191 12.75 -14.05 2.38
N ILE A 192 11.71 -14.87 2.47
CA ILE A 192 10.71 -14.80 3.55
C ILE A 192 11.37 -14.98 4.93
N VAL A 193 12.24 -15.97 5.07
CA VAL A 193 12.94 -16.26 6.34
C VAL A 193 13.86 -15.11 6.72
N ILE A 194 14.67 -14.60 5.78
CA ILE A 194 15.62 -13.51 6.02
C ILE A 194 14.88 -12.23 6.44
N GLY A 195 13.85 -11.84 5.72
CA GLY A 195 13.08 -10.64 6.05
C GLY A 195 12.39 -10.72 7.40
N ALA A 196 11.74 -11.85 7.70
CA ALA A 196 11.13 -12.07 9.01
C ALA A 196 12.15 -12.06 10.15
N ALA A 197 13.33 -12.68 9.94
CA ALA A 197 14.41 -12.74 10.94
C ALA A 197 15.00 -11.35 11.21
N ILE A 198 15.28 -10.56 10.17
CA ILE A 198 15.82 -9.19 10.32
C ILE A 198 14.81 -8.29 11.05
N SER A 199 13.53 -8.30 10.62
CA SER A 199 12.51 -7.51 11.29
C SER A 199 12.35 -7.92 12.75
N TRP A 200 12.35 -9.23 13.03
CA TRP A 200 12.31 -9.74 14.39
C TRP A 200 13.53 -9.30 15.22
N ALA A 201 14.73 -9.42 14.68
CA ALA A 201 15.94 -9.05 15.37
C ALA A 201 16.00 -7.54 15.70
N VAL A 202 15.69 -6.71 14.70
CA VAL A 202 15.74 -5.23 14.86
C VAL A 202 14.70 -4.72 15.88
N THR A 203 13.59 -5.41 16.05
CA THR A 203 12.56 -4.99 17.01
C THR A 203 12.71 -5.62 18.38
N GLU A 204 13.05 -6.91 18.46
CA GLU A 204 13.12 -7.66 19.71
C GLU A 204 14.42 -7.40 20.49
N ILE A 205 15.56 -7.26 19.80
CA ILE A 205 16.84 -7.04 20.48
C ILE A 205 16.88 -5.71 21.23
N PRO A 206 16.54 -4.56 20.62
CA PRO A 206 16.51 -3.30 21.36
C PRO A 206 15.47 -3.28 22.48
N SER A 207 14.28 -3.87 22.27
CA SER A 207 13.25 -3.90 23.30
C SER A 207 13.67 -4.67 24.56
N ARG A 208 14.49 -5.72 24.39
CA ARG A 208 15.02 -6.50 25.53
C ARG A 208 16.24 -5.88 26.19
N LEU A 209 17.13 -5.26 25.39
CA LEU A 209 18.41 -4.74 25.88
C LEU A 209 18.27 -3.33 26.45
N LEU A 210 17.46 -2.47 25.83
CA LEU A 210 17.44 -1.05 26.15
C LEU A 210 16.33 -0.65 27.11
N LYS A 211 15.39 -1.58 27.51
CA LYS A 211 14.23 -1.27 28.37
C LYS A 211 13.71 0.13 28.05
N PHE A 212 13.15 0.32 26.83
CA PHE A 212 12.63 1.62 26.39
C PHE A 212 11.80 2.26 27.51
N SER A 213 12.29 3.35 28.06
CA SER A 213 11.56 4.19 29.02
C SER A 213 10.54 5.04 28.25
N GLU A 214 9.44 5.42 28.90
CA GLU A 214 8.46 6.33 28.28
C GLU A 214 9.07 7.70 27.92
N ASP A 215 10.21 8.04 28.53
CA ASP A 215 10.96 9.29 28.33
C ASP A 215 11.94 9.23 27.16
N ASP A 216 12.18 8.06 26.53
CA ASP A 216 13.12 7.93 25.42
C ASP A 216 12.56 8.58 24.15
N ASP A 217 13.46 9.23 23.35
CA ASP A 217 13.05 9.84 22.08
C ASP A 217 12.57 8.75 21.08
N PRO A 218 11.30 8.79 20.68
CA PRO A 218 10.76 7.82 19.73
C PRO A 218 11.41 7.86 18.36
N ALA A 219 12.24 8.86 18.05
CA ALA A 219 12.88 9.01 16.75
C ALA A 219 13.82 7.85 16.41
N ALA A 220 14.62 7.39 17.36
CA ALA A 220 15.55 6.28 17.18
C ALA A 220 14.82 4.99 16.77
N GLY A 221 13.71 4.69 17.45
CA GLY A 221 12.86 3.54 17.12
C GLY A 221 12.27 3.62 15.71
N VAL A 222 11.82 4.81 15.29
CA VAL A 222 11.28 5.02 13.92
C VAL A 222 12.36 4.86 12.87
N ILE A 223 13.56 5.43 13.07
CA ILE A 223 14.68 5.29 12.14
C ILE A 223 15.04 3.81 11.94
N LEU A 224 15.11 3.03 13.01
CA LEU A 224 15.35 1.59 12.91
C LEU A 224 14.30 0.90 12.02
N THR A 225 13.03 1.27 12.12
CA THR A 225 12.00 0.68 11.26
C THR A 225 12.15 1.05 9.79
N ILE A 226 12.67 2.26 9.49
CA ILE A 226 12.95 2.69 8.11
C ILE A 226 14.10 1.87 7.50
N LEU A 227 15.07 1.45 8.29
CA LEU A 227 16.20 0.66 7.82
C LEU A 227 15.84 -0.82 7.55
N ILE A 228 14.81 -1.36 8.21
CA ILE A 228 14.40 -2.77 8.08
C ILE A 228 14.20 -3.20 6.61
N PRO A 229 13.40 -2.53 5.76
CA PRO A 229 13.18 -2.96 4.38
C PRO A 229 14.45 -2.99 3.56
N PHE A 230 15.32 -1.99 3.70
CA PHE A 230 16.59 -1.92 2.99
C PHE A 230 17.54 -3.04 3.44
N ALA A 231 17.70 -3.22 4.73
CA ALA A 231 18.53 -4.30 5.28
C ALA A 231 18.02 -5.68 4.84
N SER A 232 16.70 -5.89 4.89
CA SER A 232 16.08 -7.16 4.48
C SER A 232 16.30 -7.42 2.98
N TYR A 233 16.13 -6.40 2.14
CA TYR A 233 16.36 -6.50 0.71
C TYR A 233 17.83 -6.81 0.39
N VAL A 234 18.75 -5.99 0.89
CA VAL A 234 20.18 -6.11 0.58
C VAL A 234 20.74 -7.45 1.06
N VAL A 235 20.42 -7.86 2.29
CA VAL A 235 20.90 -9.15 2.83
C VAL A 235 20.34 -10.32 2.02
N ALA A 236 19.06 -10.29 1.64
CA ALA A 236 18.47 -11.37 0.86
C ALA A 236 19.07 -11.46 -0.54
N GLU A 237 19.24 -10.34 -1.26
CA GLU A 237 19.87 -10.32 -2.59
C GLU A 237 21.34 -10.78 -2.52
N HIS A 238 22.07 -10.38 -1.48
CA HIS A 238 23.47 -10.81 -1.30
C HIS A 238 23.63 -12.31 -1.09
N VAL A 239 22.68 -12.95 -0.43
CA VAL A 239 22.63 -14.41 -0.22
C VAL A 239 22.03 -15.15 -1.43
N GLY A 240 21.59 -14.43 -2.47
CA GLY A 240 20.94 -14.99 -3.66
C GLY A 240 19.46 -15.35 -3.46
N CYS A 241 18.82 -14.77 -2.44
CA CYS A 241 17.38 -14.90 -2.17
C CYS A 241 16.59 -13.70 -2.69
N SER A 242 15.26 -13.76 -2.63
CA SER A 242 14.40 -12.65 -3.08
C SER A 242 14.36 -11.51 -2.08
N GLY A 243 15.02 -10.38 -2.40
CA GLY A 243 14.93 -9.15 -1.62
C GLY A 243 13.52 -8.59 -1.52
N ILE A 244 12.70 -8.76 -2.56
CA ILE A 244 11.30 -8.34 -2.60
C ILE A 244 10.47 -9.08 -1.56
N LEU A 245 10.53 -10.42 -1.54
CA LEU A 245 9.85 -11.23 -0.53
C LEU A 245 10.40 -10.99 0.88
N ALA A 246 11.69 -10.65 0.99
CA ALA A 246 12.29 -10.27 2.26
C ALA A 246 11.69 -8.97 2.80
N ALA A 247 11.55 -7.93 1.97
CA ALA A 247 10.92 -6.68 2.37
C ALA A 247 9.44 -6.86 2.77
N VAL A 248 8.67 -7.62 2.00
CA VAL A 248 7.27 -7.96 2.31
C VAL A 248 7.15 -8.70 3.64
N SER A 249 7.93 -9.77 3.82
CA SER A 249 7.89 -10.60 5.04
C SER A 249 8.35 -9.84 6.28
N ALA A 250 9.31 -8.93 6.12
CA ALA A 250 9.74 -8.02 7.16
C ALA A 250 8.60 -7.09 7.60
N GLY A 251 7.83 -6.52 6.66
CA GLY A 251 6.65 -5.72 6.95
C GLY A 251 5.55 -6.53 7.67
N MET A 252 5.28 -7.74 7.19
CA MET A 252 4.32 -8.65 7.84
C MET A 252 4.74 -9.02 9.28
N MET A 253 6.04 -9.24 9.51
CA MET A 253 6.59 -9.52 10.83
C MET A 253 6.49 -8.31 11.75
N MET A 254 6.82 -7.11 11.25
CA MET A 254 6.67 -5.85 11.98
C MET A 254 5.24 -5.60 12.44
N ASN A 255 4.23 -5.93 11.63
CA ASN A 255 2.83 -5.87 12.02
C ASN A 255 2.52 -6.78 13.23
N ILE A 256 3.10 -8.00 13.28
CA ILE A 256 2.89 -8.92 14.42
C ILE A 256 3.48 -8.33 15.69
N GLN A 257 4.66 -7.74 15.58
CA GLN A 257 5.38 -7.19 16.72
C GLN A 257 4.79 -5.89 17.25
N SER A 258 4.28 -5.03 16.36
CA SER A 258 3.64 -3.75 16.74
C SER A 258 2.39 -3.91 17.58
N LEU A 259 1.78 -5.10 17.58
CA LEU A 259 0.61 -5.44 18.40
C LEU A 259 0.98 -6.00 19.79
N ARG A 260 2.28 -6.29 20.04
CA ARG A 260 2.73 -6.77 21.35
C ARG A 260 2.75 -5.65 22.37
N GLU A 261 2.54 -6.01 23.63
CA GLU A 261 2.74 -5.12 24.77
C GLU A 261 4.22 -4.77 24.89
N GLY A 262 4.55 -3.49 25.10
CA GLY A 262 5.93 -3.03 25.32
C GLY A 262 6.42 -1.94 24.35
N ILE A 263 5.73 -1.68 23.23
CA ILE A 263 6.06 -0.53 22.39
C ILE A 263 5.27 0.69 22.85
N PRO A 264 5.92 1.80 23.27
CA PRO A 264 5.24 3.02 23.70
C PRO A 264 4.25 3.53 22.65
N SER A 265 3.11 4.02 23.09
CA SER A 265 2.06 4.54 22.19
C SER A 265 2.56 5.69 21.31
N ALA A 266 3.45 6.53 21.81
CA ALA A 266 4.09 7.61 21.07
C ALA A 266 4.90 7.10 19.86
N VAL A 267 5.66 6.02 20.02
CA VAL A 267 6.42 5.37 18.93
C VAL A 267 5.48 4.84 17.87
N ARG A 268 4.40 4.14 18.26
CA ARG A 268 3.43 3.58 17.30
C ARG A 268 2.75 4.68 16.45
N VAL A 269 2.32 5.77 17.09
CA VAL A 269 1.67 6.88 16.39
C VAL A 269 2.64 7.55 15.42
N ARG A 270 3.87 7.85 15.87
CA ARG A 270 4.90 8.48 15.05
C ARG A 270 5.29 7.58 13.86
N MET A 271 5.48 6.29 14.10
CA MET A 271 5.79 5.29 13.08
C MET A 271 4.69 5.25 11.99
N THR A 272 3.42 5.18 12.37
CA THR A 272 2.31 5.17 11.40
C THR A 272 2.27 6.44 10.57
N SER A 273 2.49 7.60 11.18
CA SER A 273 2.53 8.90 10.48
C SER A 273 3.72 8.98 9.50
N THR A 274 4.91 8.57 9.95
CA THR A 274 6.12 8.56 9.13
C THR A 274 5.98 7.63 7.92
N TRP A 275 5.50 6.42 8.11
CA TRP A 275 5.31 5.47 7.01
C TRP A 275 4.24 5.94 6.02
N THR A 276 3.17 6.60 6.48
CA THR A 276 2.18 7.21 5.58
C THR A 276 2.80 8.31 4.69
N MET A 277 3.73 9.11 5.26
CA MET A 277 4.46 10.12 4.52
C MET A 277 5.44 9.50 3.52
N ILE A 278 6.21 8.49 3.94
CA ILE A 278 7.16 7.77 3.07
C ILE A 278 6.44 7.16 1.87
N GLU A 279 5.33 6.47 2.10
CA GLU A 279 4.53 5.91 1.01
C GLU A 279 4.01 6.96 0.04
N PHE A 280 3.48 8.07 0.55
CA PHE A 280 2.99 9.15 -0.29
C PHE A 280 4.11 9.72 -1.18
N VAL A 281 5.28 9.96 -0.61
CA VAL A 281 6.44 10.51 -1.33
C VAL A 281 6.95 9.50 -2.35
N PHE A 282 7.18 8.26 -1.96
CA PHE A 282 7.76 7.24 -2.83
C PHE A 282 6.82 6.84 -3.96
N ASN A 283 5.54 6.61 -3.68
CA ASN A 283 4.54 6.37 -4.73
C ASN A 283 4.47 7.55 -5.71
N GLY A 284 4.47 8.78 -5.18
CA GLY A 284 4.46 9.98 -6.02
C GLY A 284 5.68 10.09 -6.92
N MET A 285 6.88 9.86 -6.37
CA MET A 285 8.13 9.87 -7.14
C MET A 285 8.12 8.82 -8.23
N VAL A 286 7.67 7.61 -7.92
CA VAL A 286 7.58 6.49 -8.85
C VAL A 286 6.68 6.82 -10.04
N PHE A 287 5.51 7.40 -9.83
CA PHE A 287 4.61 7.79 -10.92
C PHE A 287 5.14 8.98 -11.73
N ILE A 288 5.83 9.95 -11.10
CA ILE A 288 6.48 11.04 -11.81
C ILE A 288 7.65 10.52 -12.66
N LEU A 289 8.48 9.62 -12.11
CA LEU A 289 9.58 8.98 -12.85
C LEU A 289 9.07 8.17 -14.04
N LEU A 290 7.94 7.44 -13.88
CA LEU A 290 7.26 6.78 -15.00
C LEU A 290 6.88 7.80 -16.09
N GLY A 291 6.30 8.94 -15.69
CA GLY A 291 5.96 10.02 -16.61
C GLY A 291 7.18 10.61 -17.32
N LEU A 292 8.28 10.83 -16.61
CA LEU A 292 9.54 11.35 -17.15
C LEU A 292 10.16 10.43 -18.23
N GLN A 293 10.06 9.11 -18.06
CA GLN A 293 10.60 8.15 -19.01
C GLN A 293 9.75 8.02 -20.27
N PHE A 294 8.44 8.27 -20.18
CA PHE A 294 7.50 8.00 -21.25
C PHE A 294 7.78 8.75 -22.57
N PRO A 295 8.03 10.09 -22.60
CA PRO A 295 8.33 10.80 -23.84
C PRO A 295 9.62 10.33 -24.51
N HIS A 296 10.63 9.94 -23.73
CA HIS A 296 11.88 9.42 -24.25
C HIS A 296 11.69 8.07 -24.94
N ILE A 297 11.00 7.14 -24.29
CA ILE A 297 10.68 5.81 -24.84
C ILE A 297 9.81 5.94 -26.10
N LEU A 298 8.78 6.81 -26.06
CA LEU A 298 7.92 7.06 -27.21
C LEU A 298 8.67 7.69 -28.38
N GLY A 299 9.54 8.68 -28.08
CA GLY A 299 10.36 9.35 -29.09
C GLY A 299 11.30 8.40 -29.82
N GLN A 300 12.00 7.54 -29.11
CA GLN A 300 12.89 6.52 -29.70
C GLN A 300 12.10 5.54 -30.58
N ALA A 301 10.98 5.00 -30.08
CA ALA A 301 10.14 4.08 -30.86
C ALA A 301 9.54 4.72 -32.12
N LEU A 302 9.17 6.01 -32.08
CA LEU A 302 8.67 6.72 -33.24
C LEU A 302 9.77 7.04 -34.27
N ILE A 303 10.99 7.36 -33.82
CA ILE A 303 12.13 7.59 -34.70
C ILE A 303 12.49 6.31 -35.44
N GLU A 304 12.56 5.18 -34.79
CA GLU A 304 12.81 3.88 -35.40
C GLU A 304 11.69 3.49 -36.40
N ALA A 305 10.42 3.75 -36.02
CA ALA A 305 9.28 3.47 -36.90
C ALA A 305 9.20 4.40 -38.14
N HIS A 306 9.63 5.65 -38.02
CA HIS A 306 9.59 6.61 -39.15
C HIS A 306 10.64 6.32 -40.21
N HIS A 307 11.75 5.64 -39.88
CA HIS A 307 12.77 5.29 -40.86
C HIS A 307 12.30 4.24 -41.89
N ASP A 308 11.21 3.50 -41.61
CA ASP A 308 10.85 2.33 -42.44
C ASP A 308 9.44 2.35 -43.10
N SER A 309 8.45 3.05 -42.63
CA SER A 309 7.14 3.41 -43.25
C SER A 309 6.00 3.54 -42.22
N ASP A 310 4.90 4.24 -42.60
CA ASP A 310 3.65 4.36 -41.80
C ASP A 310 3.00 3.00 -41.43
N ALA A 311 3.32 1.94 -42.17
CA ALA A 311 2.88 0.57 -41.86
C ALA A 311 3.47 0.04 -40.55
N GLN A 312 4.65 0.47 -40.14
CA GLN A 312 5.29 0.00 -38.88
C GLN A 312 4.66 0.62 -37.65
N VAL A 313 4.22 1.88 -37.67
CA VAL A 313 3.48 2.51 -36.57
C VAL A 313 2.16 1.77 -36.31
N GLY A 314 1.43 1.41 -37.37
CA GLY A 314 0.22 0.61 -37.27
C GLY A 314 0.48 -0.79 -36.64
N LEU A 315 1.61 -1.39 -36.96
CA LEU A 315 2.02 -2.69 -36.47
C LEU A 315 2.39 -2.63 -34.99
N LEU A 316 3.10 -1.59 -34.51
CA LEU A 316 3.40 -1.34 -33.10
C LEU A 316 2.13 -1.15 -32.26
N ILE A 317 1.17 -0.36 -32.77
CA ILE A 317 -0.15 -0.19 -32.11
C ILE A 317 -0.88 -1.55 -32.04
N GLY A 318 -0.80 -2.35 -33.12
CA GLY A 318 -1.33 -3.70 -33.16
C GLY A 318 -0.72 -4.61 -32.09
N TYR A 319 0.59 -4.55 -31.90
CA TYR A 319 1.28 -5.31 -30.85
C TYR A 319 0.82 -4.93 -29.44
N ILE A 320 0.71 -3.63 -29.16
CA ILE A 320 0.21 -3.14 -27.86
C ILE A 320 -1.22 -3.62 -27.61
N PHE A 321 -2.10 -3.43 -28.61
CA PHE A 321 -3.51 -3.83 -28.48
C PHE A 321 -3.66 -5.34 -28.30
N ALA A 322 -2.98 -6.15 -29.09
CA ALA A 322 -3.00 -7.60 -28.99
C ALA A 322 -2.46 -8.10 -27.65
N THR A 323 -1.38 -7.48 -27.14
CA THR A 323 -0.82 -7.79 -25.82
C THR A 323 -1.83 -7.48 -24.72
N LEU A 324 -2.49 -6.33 -24.75
CA LEU A 324 -3.53 -5.95 -23.78
C LEU A 324 -4.72 -6.91 -23.83
N VAL A 325 -5.22 -7.22 -25.02
CA VAL A 325 -6.33 -8.17 -25.20
C VAL A 325 -5.94 -9.55 -24.64
N ALA A 326 -4.75 -10.04 -24.94
CA ALA A 326 -4.25 -11.31 -24.40
C ALA A 326 -4.17 -11.29 -22.88
N LEU A 327 -3.59 -10.24 -22.27
CA LEU A 327 -3.48 -10.09 -20.81
C LEU A 327 -4.84 -10.08 -20.12
N TYR A 328 -5.78 -9.24 -20.60
CA TYR A 328 -7.10 -9.16 -19.98
C TYR A 328 -7.94 -10.42 -20.23
N SER A 329 -7.80 -11.05 -21.39
CA SER A 329 -8.49 -12.32 -21.69
C SER A 329 -7.99 -13.45 -20.82
N LEU A 330 -6.66 -13.61 -20.67
CA LEU A 330 -6.07 -14.61 -19.77
C LEU A 330 -6.54 -14.43 -18.33
N ARG A 331 -6.51 -13.18 -17.83
CA ARG A 331 -6.98 -12.85 -16.49
C ARG A 331 -8.48 -13.14 -16.34
N PHE A 332 -9.29 -12.73 -17.30
CA PHE A 332 -10.73 -12.98 -17.29
C PHE A 332 -11.05 -14.48 -17.24
N VAL A 333 -10.47 -15.27 -18.14
CA VAL A 333 -10.67 -16.73 -18.20
C VAL A 333 -10.20 -17.39 -16.91
N TRP A 334 -9.07 -16.98 -16.37
CA TRP A 334 -8.54 -17.52 -15.11
C TRP A 334 -9.46 -17.23 -13.92
N VAL A 335 -9.85 -15.96 -13.74
CA VAL A 335 -10.76 -15.56 -12.65
C VAL A 335 -12.12 -16.23 -12.80
N TYR A 336 -12.64 -16.34 -14.01
CA TYR A 336 -13.87 -17.07 -14.30
C TYR A 336 -13.77 -18.53 -13.90
N SER A 337 -12.69 -19.22 -14.32
CA SER A 337 -12.47 -20.65 -14.02
C SER A 337 -12.36 -20.89 -12.50
N LEU A 338 -11.62 -20.05 -11.76
CA LEU A 338 -11.51 -20.15 -10.31
C LEU A 338 -12.88 -20.02 -9.62
N ARG A 339 -13.65 -19.01 -10.03
CA ARG A 339 -14.99 -18.79 -9.47
C ARG A 339 -15.97 -19.89 -9.81
N TRP A 340 -15.91 -20.39 -11.04
CA TRP A 340 -16.74 -21.52 -11.46
C TRP A 340 -16.42 -22.79 -10.66
N VAL A 341 -15.14 -23.11 -10.44
CA VAL A 341 -14.73 -24.22 -9.59
C VAL A 341 -15.20 -24.03 -8.15
N ALA A 342 -15.07 -22.81 -7.60
CA ALA A 342 -15.55 -22.48 -6.27
C ALA A 342 -17.07 -22.65 -6.15
N ALA A 343 -17.84 -22.12 -7.11
CA ALA A 343 -19.29 -22.26 -7.15
C ALA A 343 -19.74 -23.72 -7.20
N ARG A 344 -19.10 -24.55 -8.04
CA ARG A 344 -19.38 -25.98 -8.09
C ARG A 344 -19.10 -26.72 -6.78
N LYS A 345 -18.02 -26.37 -6.08
CA LYS A 345 -17.70 -26.96 -4.77
C LYS A 345 -18.73 -26.59 -3.71
N THR A 346 -19.23 -25.34 -3.74
CA THR A 346 -20.25 -24.84 -2.80
C THR A 346 -21.61 -25.50 -3.07
N ALA A 347 -22.00 -25.60 -4.34
CA ALA A 347 -23.23 -26.28 -4.76
C ALA A 347 -23.23 -27.77 -4.35
N LYS A 348 -22.07 -28.46 -4.47
CA LYS A 348 -21.94 -29.86 -4.01
C LYS A 348 -22.10 -30.03 -2.49
N ARG A 349 -21.95 -28.94 -1.72
CA ARG A 349 -22.15 -28.90 -0.25
C ARG A 349 -23.58 -28.51 0.15
N GLY A 350 -24.49 -28.36 -0.80
CA GLY A 350 -25.88 -27.97 -0.52
C GLY A 350 -26.07 -26.51 -0.11
N LEU A 351 -25.08 -25.65 -0.32
CA LEU A 351 -25.16 -24.23 -0.03
C LEU A 351 -25.50 -23.48 -1.32
N ASP A 352 -26.47 -22.57 -1.26
CA ASP A 352 -26.82 -21.71 -2.38
C ASP A 352 -25.61 -20.88 -2.80
N SER A 353 -25.09 -21.17 -3.97
CA SER A 353 -24.00 -20.43 -4.58
C SER A 353 -24.54 -19.66 -5.76
N ALA A 354 -24.70 -18.35 -5.60
CA ALA A 354 -24.96 -17.47 -6.72
C ALA A 354 -23.80 -17.53 -7.71
N ALA A 355 -24.10 -17.70 -9.00
CA ALA A 355 -23.11 -17.61 -10.06
C ALA A 355 -22.37 -16.27 -9.97
N PRO A 356 -21.05 -16.23 -10.26
CA PRO A 356 -20.26 -15.00 -10.16
C PRO A 356 -20.86 -13.93 -11.07
N GLY A 357 -21.34 -12.85 -10.47
CA GLY A 357 -21.91 -11.74 -11.24
C GLY A 357 -20.87 -11.18 -12.22
N PHE A 358 -21.26 -10.92 -13.46
CA PHE A 358 -20.39 -10.38 -14.50
C PHE A 358 -19.62 -9.12 -14.05
N ARG A 359 -20.28 -8.26 -13.26
CA ARG A 359 -19.65 -7.03 -12.73
C ARG A 359 -18.44 -7.31 -11.83
N THR A 360 -18.55 -8.28 -10.93
CA THR A 360 -17.42 -8.64 -10.04
C THR A 360 -16.27 -9.26 -10.83
N LEU A 361 -16.60 -10.03 -11.87
CA LEU A 361 -15.61 -10.60 -12.78
C LEU A 361 -14.89 -9.50 -13.57
N ALA A 362 -15.64 -8.55 -14.13
CA ALA A 362 -15.10 -7.40 -14.84
C ALA A 362 -14.24 -6.50 -13.94
N LEU A 363 -14.69 -6.22 -12.70
CA LEU A 363 -13.91 -5.46 -11.72
C LEU A 363 -12.59 -6.14 -11.36
N THR A 364 -12.60 -7.46 -11.15
CA THR A 364 -11.37 -8.22 -10.87
C THR A 364 -10.43 -8.21 -12.08
N THR A 365 -10.96 -8.25 -13.28
CA THR A 365 -10.17 -8.24 -14.53
C THR A 365 -9.55 -6.87 -14.79
N ILE A 366 -10.36 -5.80 -14.76
CA ILE A 366 -9.89 -4.42 -14.96
C ILE A 366 -9.01 -3.95 -13.80
N GLY A 367 -9.25 -4.46 -12.58
CA GLY A 367 -8.41 -4.20 -11.41
C GLY A 367 -6.96 -4.70 -11.52
N GLY A 368 -6.64 -5.49 -12.54
CA GLY A 368 -5.28 -5.92 -12.87
C GLY A 368 -4.48 -4.81 -13.57
N VAL A 369 -4.37 -3.65 -12.98
CA VAL A 369 -3.58 -2.51 -13.48
C VAL A 369 -2.10 -2.81 -13.34
N ARG A 370 -1.27 -2.36 -14.28
CA ARG A 370 0.19 -2.45 -14.21
C ARG A 370 0.75 -1.15 -13.68
N GLY A 371 1.84 -1.25 -12.92
CA GLY A 371 2.41 -0.12 -12.22
C GLY A 371 3.92 0.02 -12.39
N ALA A 372 4.53 0.64 -11.41
CA ALA A 372 5.93 1.01 -11.40
C ALA A 372 6.90 -0.17 -11.38
N VAL A 373 6.56 -1.26 -10.67
CA VAL A 373 7.39 -2.48 -10.63
C VAL A 373 7.53 -3.09 -12.03
N THR A 374 6.47 -3.02 -12.84
CA THR A 374 6.51 -3.43 -14.24
C THR A 374 7.51 -2.59 -15.05
N LEU A 375 7.52 -1.26 -14.88
CA LEU A 375 8.49 -0.40 -15.57
C LEU A 375 9.93 -0.72 -15.13
N ALA A 376 10.17 -0.79 -13.82
CA ALA A 376 11.49 -1.12 -13.29
C ALA A 376 12.00 -2.48 -13.82
N GLY A 377 11.11 -3.47 -13.82
CA GLY A 377 11.43 -4.80 -14.32
C GLY A 377 11.81 -4.81 -15.80
N VAL A 378 11.09 -4.09 -16.67
CA VAL A 378 11.45 -4.06 -18.11
C VAL A 378 12.72 -3.25 -18.37
N LEU A 379 12.95 -2.18 -17.64
CA LEU A 379 14.18 -1.39 -17.75
C LEU A 379 15.43 -2.12 -17.24
N SER A 380 15.27 -3.10 -16.34
CA SER A 380 16.36 -3.95 -15.85
C SER A 380 16.83 -5.01 -16.88
N LEU A 381 16.19 -5.11 -18.05
CA LEU A 381 16.65 -5.98 -19.12
C LEU A 381 18.06 -5.55 -19.58
N PRO A 382 19.03 -6.49 -19.67
CA PRO A 382 20.38 -6.18 -20.14
C PRO A 382 20.40 -5.51 -21.51
N VAL A 383 21.25 -4.50 -21.68
CA VAL A 383 21.38 -3.74 -22.94
C VAL A 383 21.81 -4.61 -24.13
N THR A 384 22.41 -5.77 -23.83
CA THR A 384 22.89 -6.72 -24.85
C THR A 384 21.79 -7.57 -25.47
N LEU A 385 20.58 -7.55 -24.92
CA LEU A 385 19.49 -8.40 -25.38
C LEU A 385 18.82 -7.83 -26.64
N ALA A 386 18.76 -8.64 -27.70
CA ALA A 386 18.05 -8.30 -28.94
C ALA A 386 16.54 -8.14 -28.66
N GLY A 387 15.94 -7.06 -29.14
CA GLY A 387 14.51 -6.76 -28.92
C GLY A 387 14.18 -6.09 -27.58
N ARG A 388 15.21 -5.67 -26.81
CA ARG A 388 15.05 -4.96 -25.53
C ARG A 388 14.23 -3.68 -25.68
N ASP A 389 14.55 -2.84 -26.65
CA ASP A 389 13.90 -1.53 -26.80
C ASP A 389 12.43 -1.67 -27.18
N LEU A 390 12.11 -2.65 -28.04
CA LEU A 390 10.74 -3.01 -28.36
C LEU A 390 9.97 -3.54 -27.12
N ALA A 391 10.63 -4.35 -26.29
CA ALA A 391 10.03 -4.86 -25.05
C ALA A 391 9.73 -3.71 -24.07
N ILE A 392 10.66 -2.75 -23.92
CA ILE A 392 10.47 -1.55 -23.08
C ILE A 392 9.31 -0.70 -23.60
N PHE A 393 9.24 -0.49 -24.92
CA PHE A 393 8.17 0.27 -25.54
C PHE A 393 6.80 -0.38 -25.31
N ILE A 394 6.66 -1.69 -25.62
CA ILE A 394 5.41 -2.42 -25.41
C ILE A 394 5.00 -2.40 -23.94
N ALA A 395 5.92 -2.66 -23.01
CA ALA A 395 5.61 -2.64 -21.57
C ALA A 395 5.12 -1.27 -21.11
N SER A 396 5.83 -0.20 -21.48
CA SER A 396 5.48 1.18 -21.12
C SER A 396 4.11 1.59 -21.66
N ALA A 397 3.83 1.23 -22.91
CA ALA A 397 2.53 1.48 -23.53
C ALA A 397 1.41 0.67 -22.86
N VAL A 398 1.65 -0.60 -22.52
CA VAL A 398 0.69 -1.45 -21.80
C VAL A 398 0.40 -0.89 -20.41
N ILE A 399 1.41 -0.40 -19.67
CA ILE A 399 1.22 0.25 -18.37
C ILE A 399 0.29 1.45 -18.53
N LEU A 400 0.60 2.37 -19.44
CA LEU A 400 -0.19 3.59 -19.64
C LEU A 400 -1.64 3.27 -20.04
N VAL A 401 -1.82 2.41 -21.05
CA VAL A 401 -3.15 2.07 -21.54
C VAL A 401 -3.95 1.29 -20.50
N SER A 402 -3.32 0.40 -19.71
CA SER A 402 -4.00 -0.30 -18.61
C SER A 402 -4.46 0.67 -17.51
N LEU A 403 -3.68 1.70 -17.18
CA LEU A 403 -4.07 2.77 -16.27
C LEU A 403 -5.25 3.57 -16.83
N LEU A 404 -5.23 3.94 -18.10
CA LEU A 404 -6.34 4.66 -18.74
C LEU A 404 -7.63 3.83 -18.77
N ILE A 405 -7.53 2.54 -19.09
CA ILE A 405 -8.67 1.60 -19.06
C ILE A 405 -9.24 1.53 -17.62
N ALA A 406 -8.40 1.47 -16.60
CA ALA A 406 -8.85 1.42 -15.23
C ALA A 406 -9.54 2.72 -14.79
N VAL A 407 -9.00 3.88 -15.18
CA VAL A 407 -9.56 5.20 -14.84
C VAL A 407 -10.96 5.39 -15.41
N VAL A 408 -11.22 4.89 -16.61
CA VAL A 408 -12.54 4.95 -17.24
C VAL A 408 -13.42 3.77 -16.79
N GLY A 409 -12.88 2.57 -16.79
CA GLY A 409 -13.62 1.33 -16.57
C GLY A 409 -14.05 1.12 -15.12
N LEU A 410 -13.17 1.38 -14.14
CA LEU A 410 -13.50 1.15 -12.72
C LEU A 410 -14.66 2.04 -12.24
N PRO A 411 -14.68 3.36 -12.45
CA PRO A 411 -15.82 4.18 -12.03
C PRO A 411 -17.13 3.79 -12.72
N LEU A 412 -17.09 3.36 -14.00
CA LEU A 412 -18.26 2.89 -14.72
C LEU A 412 -18.80 1.59 -14.14
N MET A 413 -17.95 0.64 -13.80
CA MET A 413 -18.35 -0.64 -13.22
C MET A 413 -18.81 -0.50 -11.75
N LEU A 414 -18.27 0.49 -11.03
CA LEU A 414 -18.66 0.80 -9.64
C LEU A 414 -19.95 1.60 -9.54
N ARG A 415 -20.50 2.14 -10.65
CA ARG A 415 -21.81 2.82 -10.66
C ARG A 415 -22.91 1.84 -10.28
N GLY A 416 -23.70 2.17 -9.24
CA GLY A 416 -24.81 1.35 -8.76
C GLY A 416 -24.40 0.16 -7.87
N ILE A 417 -23.14 0.04 -7.49
CA ILE A 417 -22.75 -0.78 -6.34
C ILE A 417 -22.99 0.11 -5.11
N GLU A 418 -23.98 -0.27 -4.29
CA GLU A 418 -24.16 0.35 -2.99
C GLU A 418 -22.86 0.26 -2.21
N ARG A 419 -22.42 1.39 -1.64
CA ARG A 419 -21.30 1.37 -0.70
C ARG A 419 -21.61 0.34 0.37
N GLU A 420 -20.89 -0.74 0.40
CA GLU A 420 -20.98 -1.72 1.48
C GLU A 420 -20.77 -0.93 2.78
N LYS A 421 -21.85 -0.76 3.55
CA LYS A 421 -21.74 -0.21 4.90
C LYS A 421 -20.71 -1.10 5.58
N ASN A 422 -19.60 -0.52 5.98
CA ASN A 422 -18.41 -1.16 6.55
C ASN A 422 -18.71 -2.61 7.01
N PRO A 423 -18.24 -3.65 6.27
CA PRO A 423 -18.62 -5.04 6.56
C PRO A 423 -18.20 -5.47 7.98
N HIS A 424 -17.25 -4.76 8.54
CA HIS A 424 -16.76 -4.95 9.91
C HIS A 424 -17.44 -4.06 10.94
N ALA A 425 -18.42 -3.23 10.57
CA ALA A 425 -19.08 -2.30 11.52
C ALA A 425 -19.77 -3.01 12.69
N ALA A 426 -20.28 -4.21 12.47
CA ALA A 426 -20.87 -5.02 13.56
C ALA A 426 -19.77 -5.62 14.45
N GLU A 427 -18.71 -6.14 13.86
CA GLU A 427 -17.55 -6.68 14.58
C GLU A 427 -16.84 -5.57 15.37
N GLU A 428 -16.65 -4.41 14.77
CA GLU A 428 -16.06 -3.24 15.41
C GLU A 428 -16.91 -2.75 16.60
N ARG A 429 -18.22 -2.66 16.43
CA ARG A 429 -19.14 -2.31 17.53
C ARG A 429 -19.06 -3.31 18.66
N MET A 430 -19.08 -4.60 18.36
CA MET A 430 -18.95 -5.66 19.38
C MET A 430 -17.61 -5.56 20.11
N ALA A 431 -16.50 -5.38 19.39
CA ALA A 431 -15.16 -5.24 19.97
C ALA A 431 -15.06 -3.99 20.87
N ARG A 432 -15.54 -2.84 20.40
CA ARG A 432 -15.58 -1.60 21.19
C ARG A 432 -16.44 -1.74 22.46
N ARG A 433 -17.58 -2.47 22.37
CA ARG A 433 -18.44 -2.75 23.52
C ARG A 433 -17.74 -3.62 24.55
N ARG A 434 -17.11 -4.71 24.12
CA ARG A 434 -16.34 -5.60 25.01
C ARG A 434 -15.14 -4.90 25.65
N ALA A 435 -14.42 -4.08 24.89
CA ALA A 435 -13.31 -3.29 25.41
C ALA A 435 -13.77 -2.28 26.47
N ALA A 436 -14.90 -1.58 26.25
CA ALA A 436 -15.46 -0.66 27.22
C ALA A 436 -15.93 -1.39 28.51
N GLN A 437 -16.50 -2.59 28.37
CA GLN A 437 -16.87 -3.43 29.51
C GLN A 437 -15.65 -3.91 30.31
N ALA A 438 -14.57 -4.29 29.62
CA ALA A 438 -13.32 -4.68 30.28
C ALA A 438 -12.69 -3.49 31.03
N ALA A 439 -12.69 -2.29 30.42
CA ALA A 439 -12.21 -1.07 31.05
C ALA A 439 -13.01 -0.73 32.33
N ILE A 440 -14.32 -0.88 32.30
CA ILE A 440 -15.16 -0.67 33.50
C ILE A 440 -14.76 -1.62 34.61
N ARG A 441 -14.55 -2.90 34.34
CA ARG A 441 -14.09 -3.88 35.35
C ARG A 441 -12.73 -3.52 35.92
N ALA A 442 -11.78 -3.20 35.03
CA ALA A 442 -10.43 -2.81 35.47
C ALA A 442 -10.44 -1.54 36.36
N ILE A 443 -11.36 -0.59 36.11
CA ILE A 443 -11.53 0.60 36.97
C ILE A 443 -12.08 0.20 38.33
N ASP A 444 -13.05 -0.72 38.40
CA ASP A 444 -13.58 -1.23 39.67
C ASP A 444 -12.48 -1.95 40.46
N ASP A 445 -11.75 -2.87 39.83
CA ASP A 445 -10.64 -3.60 40.47
C ASP A 445 -9.56 -2.65 41.04
N THR A 446 -9.14 -1.66 40.23
CA THR A 446 -8.15 -0.64 40.62
C THR A 446 -8.69 0.27 41.74
N HIS A 447 -9.99 0.58 41.72
CA HIS A 447 -10.63 1.36 42.78
C HIS A 447 -10.56 0.66 44.14
N ASP A 448 -10.87 -0.63 44.15
CA ASP A 448 -10.83 -1.46 45.37
C ASP A 448 -9.39 -1.56 45.93
N GLU A 449 -8.40 -1.78 45.05
CA GLU A 449 -6.98 -1.79 45.45
C GLU A 449 -6.50 -0.45 46.01
N LEU A 450 -6.94 0.69 45.43
CA LEU A 450 -6.55 2.02 45.90
C LEU A 450 -7.20 2.38 47.24
N ILE A 451 -8.45 1.99 47.48
CA ILE A 451 -9.15 2.26 48.75
C ILE A 451 -8.50 1.53 49.91
N GLU A 452 -8.04 0.28 49.71
CA GLU A 452 -7.35 -0.49 50.74
C GLU A 452 -6.06 0.18 51.25
N GLN A 453 -5.48 1.09 50.46
CA GLN A 453 -4.20 1.75 50.75
C GLN A 453 -4.34 3.22 51.18
N MET A 454 -5.57 3.78 51.24
CA MET A 454 -5.83 5.20 51.46
C MET A 454 -6.54 5.48 52.79
N ASP A 455 -6.33 6.71 53.31
CA ASP A 455 -7.09 7.25 54.42
C ASP A 455 -8.53 7.67 54.00
N GLU A 456 -9.42 7.93 54.94
CA GLU A 456 -10.83 8.24 54.70
C GLU A 456 -11.04 9.48 53.79
N ALA A 457 -10.21 10.51 53.96
CA ALA A 457 -10.29 11.73 53.15
C ALA A 457 -9.77 11.53 51.72
N ALA A 458 -8.76 10.68 51.53
CA ALA A 458 -8.25 10.30 50.20
C ALA A 458 -9.22 9.34 49.50
N SER A 459 -9.85 8.43 50.22
CA SER A 459 -10.85 7.50 49.72
C SER A 459 -12.06 8.23 49.10
N ALA A 460 -12.58 9.29 49.73
CA ALA A 460 -13.66 10.09 49.17
C ALA A 460 -13.27 10.77 47.83
N ARG A 461 -12.04 11.29 47.72
CA ARG A 461 -11.53 11.88 46.43
C ARG A 461 -11.31 10.84 45.38
N CYS A 462 -10.87 9.64 45.76
CA CYS A 462 -10.73 8.49 44.87
C CYS A 462 -12.08 8.09 44.30
N ALA A 463 -13.11 7.96 45.12
CA ALA A 463 -14.47 7.62 44.68
C ALA A 463 -15.05 8.63 43.66
N ASP A 464 -14.84 9.94 43.90
CA ASP A 464 -15.30 10.98 42.96
C ASP A 464 -14.53 10.90 41.59
N SER A 465 -13.24 10.64 41.61
CA SER A 465 -12.42 10.45 40.43
C SER A 465 -12.83 9.19 39.65
N THR A 466 -13.07 8.08 40.36
CA THR A 466 -13.56 6.83 39.81
C THR A 466 -14.92 7.01 39.13
N ALA A 467 -15.85 7.72 39.83
CA ALA A 467 -17.19 8.01 39.26
C ALA A 467 -17.10 8.81 37.96
N ARG A 468 -16.21 9.79 37.87
CA ARG A 468 -15.98 10.57 36.60
C ARG A 468 -15.46 9.70 35.48
N VAL A 469 -14.41 8.89 35.73
CA VAL A 469 -13.83 8.01 34.72
C VAL A 469 -14.82 6.92 34.32
N MET A 470 -15.48 6.29 35.26
CA MET A 470 -16.54 5.30 35.03
C MET A 470 -17.68 5.88 34.18
N GLY A 471 -18.09 7.12 34.47
CA GLY A 471 -19.12 7.83 33.73
C GLY A 471 -18.77 8.03 32.26
N MET A 472 -17.50 8.26 31.91
CA MET A 472 -17.05 8.34 30.53
C MET A 472 -17.22 7.00 29.78
N TYR A 473 -16.81 5.88 30.40
CA TYR A 473 -16.95 4.56 29.76
C TYR A 473 -18.40 4.10 29.69
N ARG A 474 -19.25 4.39 30.69
CA ARG A 474 -20.69 4.12 30.64
C ARG A 474 -21.39 4.88 29.52
N ARG A 475 -21.09 6.18 29.32
CA ARG A 475 -21.59 6.97 28.17
C ARG A 475 -21.12 6.39 26.84
N ARG A 476 -19.84 5.95 26.76
CA ARG A 476 -19.31 5.28 25.56
C ARG A 476 -20.04 3.97 25.29
N LEU A 477 -20.35 3.19 26.33
CA LEU A 477 -21.12 1.95 26.21
C LEU A 477 -22.54 2.22 25.70
N ALA A 478 -23.21 3.26 26.21
CA ALA A 478 -24.54 3.67 25.78
C ALA A 478 -24.56 4.11 24.29
N SER A 479 -23.49 4.79 23.82
CA SER A 479 -23.38 5.18 22.39
C SER A 479 -23.20 3.98 21.44
N LEU A 480 -22.82 2.82 21.98
CA LEU A 480 -22.61 1.56 21.25
C LEU A 480 -23.77 0.56 21.42
N GLY A 481 -24.81 0.93 22.19
CA GLY A 481 -25.99 0.09 22.43
C GLY A 481 -26.82 -0.17 21.18
N ASP A 482 -27.64 -1.22 21.24
CA ASP A 482 -28.48 -1.65 20.12
C ASP A 482 -29.76 -0.81 20.04
N GLU A 483 -30.19 -0.17 21.12
CA GLU A 483 -31.34 0.73 21.17
C GLU A 483 -31.02 2.06 20.48
N GLU A 484 -31.88 2.48 19.55
CA GLU A 484 -31.62 3.63 18.67
C GLU A 484 -31.71 4.97 19.43
N ALA A 485 -32.69 5.12 20.32
CA ALA A 485 -32.93 6.37 21.03
C ALA A 485 -31.78 6.75 22.01
N PRO A 486 -31.30 5.88 22.92
CA PRO A 486 -30.18 6.19 23.80
C PRO A 486 -28.86 6.38 23.00
N ARG A 487 -28.70 5.65 21.91
CA ARG A 487 -27.51 5.78 21.03
C ARG A 487 -27.46 7.14 20.33
N VAL A 488 -28.57 7.65 19.82
CA VAL A 488 -28.65 8.97 19.17
C VAL A 488 -28.43 10.08 20.19
N ALA A 489 -29.00 9.98 21.38
CA ALA A 489 -28.81 10.95 22.45
C ALA A 489 -27.33 11.00 22.91
N ALA A 490 -26.69 9.85 23.11
CA ALA A 490 -25.29 9.75 23.50
C ALA A 490 -24.36 10.34 22.42
N LYS A 491 -24.62 10.07 21.12
CA LYS A 491 -23.84 10.67 20.02
C LYS A 491 -24.00 12.18 19.93
N LYS A 492 -25.22 12.72 20.15
CA LYS A 492 -25.43 14.17 20.20
C LYS A 492 -24.65 14.81 21.36
N SER A 493 -24.70 14.20 22.55
CA SER A 493 -23.94 14.66 23.71
C SER A 493 -22.43 14.64 23.45
N GLU A 494 -21.89 13.57 22.86
CA GLU A 494 -20.48 13.45 22.47
C GLU A 494 -20.07 14.52 21.45
N MET A 495 -20.95 14.84 20.50
CA MET A 495 -20.70 15.88 19.49
C MET A 495 -20.67 17.28 20.14
N VAL A 496 -21.55 17.58 21.10
CA VAL A 496 -21.54 18.83 21.85
C VAL A 496 -20.28 18.93 22.71
N GLU A 497 -19.94 17.88 23.45
CA GLU A 497 -18.72 17.81 24.26
C GLU A 497 -17.46 18.05 23.42
N THR A 498 -17.39 17.43 22.24
CA THR A 498 -16.28 17.62 21.29
C THR A 498 -16.18 19.08 20.84
N ARG A 499 -17.32 19.74 20.51
CA ARG A 499 -17.32 21.16 20.12
C ARG A 499 -16.83 22.07 21.24
N LEU A 500 -17.28 21.81 22.49
CA LEU A 500 -16.87 22.58 23.67
C LEU A 500 -15.37 22.43 23.94
N LYS A 501 -14.83 21.19 23.89
CA LYS A 501 -13.38 20.93 24.03
C LYS A 501 -12.57 21.63 22.96
N MET A 502 -12.99 21.58 21.70
CA MET A 502 -12.30 22.28 20.60
C MET A 502 -12.34 23.79 20.75
N ALA A 503 -13.44 24.35 21.26
CA ALA A 503 -13.53 25.79 21.53
C ALA A 503 -12.58 26.20 22.68
N ALA A 504 -12.51 25.41 23.74
CA ALA A 504 -11.56 25.62 24.85
C ALA A 504 -10.11 25.60 24.38
N LEU A 505 -9.69 24.58 23.63
CA LEU A 505 -8.32 24.47 23.11
C LEU A 505 -7.96 25.63 22.17
N ARG A 506 -8.92 26.13 21.37
CA ARG A 506 -8.69 27.34 20.54
C ARG A 506 -8.50 28.59 21.40
N ALA A 507 -9.27 28.74 22.46
CA ALA A 507 -9.13 29.86 23.38
C ALA A 507 -7.77 29.81 24.14
N GLU A 508 -7.37 28.63 24.61
CA GLU A 508 -6.05 28.42 25.24
C GLU A 508 -4.94 28.79 24.27
N ARG A 509 -4.99 28.33 23.01
CA ARG A 509 -4.01 28.66 21.97
C ARG A 509 -3.92 30.17 21.72
N ALA A 510 -5.06 30.83 21.62
CA ALA A 510 -5.12 32.29 21.41
C ALA A 510 -4.51 33.04 22.59
N GLU A 511 -4.78 32.61 23.83
CA GLU A 511 -4.22 33.24 25.02
C GLU A 511 -2.70 33.04 25.13
N LEU A 512 -2.18 31.84 24.84
CA LEU A 512 -0.74 31.60 24.81
C LEU A 512 -0.01 32.49 23.78
N LEU A 513 -0.60 32.67 22.60
CA LEU A 513 -0.04 33.59 21.58
C LEU A 513 -0.11 35.05 22.04
N ARG A 514 -1.16 35.45 22.78
CA ARG A 514 -1.27 36.80 23.39
C ARG A 514 -0.20 37.02 24.46
N LEU A 515 -0.02 36.05 25.37
CA LEU A 515 1.00 36.11 26.44
C LEU A 515 2.42 36.20 25.84
N ARG A 516 2.67 35.47 24.77
CA ARG A 516 3.94 35.56 24.03
C ARG A 516 4.13 36.94 23.41
N ALA A 517 3.09 37.51 22.81
CA ALA A 517 3.15 38.83 22.18
C ALA A 517 3.41 39.96 23.22
N LEU A 518 2.93 39.76 24.46
CA LEU A 518 3.17 40.66 25.59
C LEU A 518 4.55 40.41 26.26
N GLN A 519 5.31 39.43 25.81
CA GLN A 519 6.57 38.95 26.40
C GLN A 519 6.44 38.41 27.85
N ASP A 520 5.22 37.98 28.25
CA ASP A 520 4.98 37.38 29.55
C ASP A 520 5.49 35.94 29.62
N ILE A 521 5.60 35.24 28.45
CA ILE A 521 6.21 33.93 28.30
C ILE A 521 7.23 33.89 27.18
N ASN A 522 8.26 33.06 27.33
CA ASN A 522 9.29 32.85 26.30
C ASN A 522 8.82 31.81 25.24
N ASP A 523 9.59 31.71 24.14
CA ASP A 523 9.29 30.80 23.03
C ASP A 523 9.39 29.32 23.45
N GLU A 524 10.23 28.96 24.41
CA GLU A 524 10.38 27.61 24.92
C GLU A 524 9.09 27.16 25.66
N THR A 525 8.60 28.02 26.57
CA THR A 525 7.34 27.80 27.30
C THR A 525 6.15 27.75 26.33
N LEU A 526 6.12 28.67 25.34
CA LEU A 526 5.08 28.65 24.31
C LEU A 526 5.08 27.33 23.56
N ASN A 527 6.23 26.88 23.04
CA ASN A 527 6.33 25.63 22.27
C ASN A 527 5.94 24.40 23.08
N LYS A 528 6.31 24.36 24.36
CA LYS A 528 5.92 23.28 25.27
C LYS A 528 4.39 23.21 25.42
N LEU A 529 3.75 24.33 25.77
CA LEU A 529 2.32 24.38 26.01
C LEU A 529 1.49 24.21 24.71
N MET A 530 1.97 24.77 23.58
CA MET A 530 1.37 24.54 22.26
C MET A 530 1.36 23.06 21.89
N ARG A 531 2.45 22.34 22.18
CA ARG A 531 2.53 20.91 21.92
C ARG A 531 1.51 20.12 22.74
N GLU A 532 1.25 20.50 23.99
CA GLU A 532 0.22 19.87 24.85
C GLU A 532 -1.19 20.08 24.25
N ILE A 533 -1.47 21.29 23.77
CA ILE A 533 -2.73 21.62 23.07
C ILE A 533 -2.87 20.79 21.79
N ASP A 534 -1.81 20.73 20.97
CA ASP A 534 -1.82 19.99 19.70
C ASP A 534 -2.04 18.49 19.91
N LEU A 535 -1.44 17.90 20.94
CA LEU A 535 -1.67 16.49 21.31
C LEU A 535 -3.14 16.26 21.74
N SER A 536 -3.70 17.18 22.53
CA SER A 536 -5.09 17.11 22.98
C SER A 536 -6.08 17.26 21.80
N GLU A 537 -5.82 18.20 20.90
CA GLU A 537 -6.61 18.41 19.67
C GLU A 537 -6.53 17.17 18.76
N THR A 538 -5.34 16.62 18.57
CA THR A 538 -5.12 15.40 17.77
C THR A 538 -5.90 14.20 18.35
N ALA A 539 -5.88 14.02 19.67
CA ALA A 539 -6.65 12.96 20.34
C ALA A 539 -8.16 13.08 20.09
N ILE A 540 -8.69 14.31 20.13
CA ILE A 540 -10.11 14.58 19.88
C ILE A 540 -10.48 14.32 18.40
N VAL A 541 -9.64 14.78 17.45
CA VAL A 541 -9.87 14.63 16.01
C VAL A 541 -9.80 13.16 15.59
N ASN A 542 -8.80 12.42 16.09
CA ASN A 542 -8.64 11.00 15.77
C ASN A 542 -9.80 10.17 16.34
N ARG A 543 -10.30 10.49 17.52
CA ARG A 543 -11.48 9.86 18.09
C ARG A 543 -12.71 10.06 17.19
N LYS A 544 -12.91 11.27 16.63
CA LYS A 544 -13.99 11.56 15.69
C LYS A 544 -13.86 10.76 14.39
N ARG A 545 -12.67 10.66 13.81
CA ARG A 545 -12.43 9.87 12.58
C ARG A 545 -12.70 8.37 12.81
N GLY A 546 -12.32 7.83 13.95
CA GLY A 546 -12.60 6.44 14.32
C GLY A 546 -14.07 6.13 14.62
N THR A 547 -14.94 7.12 14.80
CA THR A 547 -16.39 6.92 14.99
C THR A 547 -17.21 7.14 13.72
N THR A 548 -16.62 7.73 12.67
CA THR A 548 -17.27 8.03 11.38
C THR A 548 -16.86 7.10 10.25
N SER A 549 -15.85 6.25 10.46
CA SER A 549 -15.48 5.14 9.56
C SER A 549 -16.26 3.88 9.97
#